data_2da587368b096a06ea6566c3e0fe0c5c
#
_entry.id   2da587368b096a06ea6566c3e0fe0c5c
#
_cell.length_a   1.000
_cell.length_b   1.000
_cell.length_c   1.000
_cell.angle_alpha   90.00
_cell.angle_beta   90.00
_cell.angle_gamma   90.00
#
_symmetry.space_group_name_H-M   'P 1'
#
loop_
_entity.id
_entity.type
_entity.pdbx_description
1 polymer ?
#
loop_
_entity_poly.entity_id
_entity_poly.type
_entity_poly.pdbx_seq_one_letter_code
_entity_poly.pdbx_strand_id
1 'polypeptide(L)'
;MMLTAQDLQAEQAYHIGKRQMHNRCLHGCRVACGLGVTLRRKYVYIDPGMALDCHGNEIVVPETVKMSLPQRKRRFFLTLSYVEVETGRVPSPFTEGDHHREEFSRIQEAYTLGWSARDPLSAHDWHLGAWAACGQSHPLSLAKFTIQRGQIKLSRSFQERVNASRDTLGSG
;
A
#
# COMPACT_ATOMS: atom_id res chain seq x y z
N MET A 1 37.37 -14.24 -5.67
CA MET A 1 35.90 -14.56 -5.67
C MET A 1 35.23 -13.41 -6.38
N MET A 2 34.57 -13.66 -7.50
CA MET A 2 33.87 -12.62 -8.28
C MET A 2 32.38 -12.68 -7.88
N LEU A 3 31.81 -11.54 -7.54
CA LEU A 3 30.37 -11.40 -7.30
C LEU A 3 29.62 -11.50 -8.64
N THR A 4 28.62 -12.34 -8.67
CA THR A 4 27.74 -12.49 -9.84
C THR A 4 26.48 -11.67 -9.67
N ALA A 5 25.74 -11.40 -10.76
CA ALA A 5 24.43 -10.76 -10.68
C ALA A 5 23.43 -11.57 -9.83
N GLN A 6 23.59 -12.89 -9.84
CA GLN A 6 22.77 -13.81 -9.06
C GLN A 6 23.03 -13.69 -7.55
N ASP A 7 24.29 -13.47 -7.15
CA ASP A 7 24.63 -13.23 -5.74
C ASP A 7 24.01 -11.93 -5.23
N LEU A 8 24.06 -10.85 -6.05
CA LEU A 8 23.44 -9.57 -5.72
C LEU A 8 21.91 -9.67 -5.61
N GLN A 9 21.28 -10.41 -6.51
CA GLN A 9 19.82 -10.64 -6.46
C GLN A 9 19.42 -11.43 -5.21
N ALA A 10 20.20 -12.46 -4.86
CA ALA A 10 19.94 -13.25 -3.65
C ALA A 10 20.06 -12.40 -2.38
N GLU A 11 21.06 -11.53 -2.31
CA GLU A 11 21.25 -10.61 -1.19
C GLU A 11 20.11 -9.59 -1.09
N GLN A 12 19.70 -8.98 -2.20
CA GLN A 12 18.55 -8.08 -2.23
C GLN A 12 17.26 -8.77 -1.77
N ALA A 13 16.97 -9.97 -2.28
CA ALA A 13 15.80 -10.74 -1.87
C ALA A 13 15.82 -11.08 -0.37
N TYR A 14 16.98 -11.40 0.17
CA TYR A 14 17.15 -11.63 1.60
C TYR A 14 16.82 -10.38 2.44
N HIS A 15 17.34 -9.22 2.07
CA HIS A 15 17.08 -7.97 2.79
C HIS A 15 15.61 -7.53 2.68
N ILE A 16 15.00 -7.65 1.51
CA ILE A 16 13.58 -7.38 1.32
C ILE A 16 12.73 -8.29 2.23
N GLY A 17 13.00 -9.60 2.20
CA GLY A 17 12.27 -10.56 3.04
C GLY A 17 12.43 -10.31 4.54
N LYS A 18 13.63 -9.92 4.99
CA LYS A 18 13.88 -9.52 6.38
C LYS A 18 13.10 -8.28 6.78
N ARG A 19 13.08 -7.24 5.94
CA ARG A 19 12.32 -6.00 6.15
C ARG A 19 10.82 -6.29 6.23
N GLN A 20 10.30 -7.05 5.28
CA GLN A 20 8.89 -7.45 5.28
C GLN A 20 8.50 -8.24 6.53
N MET A 21 9.33 -9.20 6.95
CA MET A 21 9.10 -9.94 8.17
C MET A 21 9.09 -9.02 9.41
N HIS A 22 10.07 -8.13 9.51
CA HIS A 22 10.16 -7.13 10.59
C HIS A 22 8.89 -6.27 10.63
N ASN A 23 8.48 -5.73 9.49
CA ASN A 23 7.29 -4.90 9.38
C ASN A 23 6.03 -5.64 9.82
N ARG A 24 5.84 -6.88 9.38
CA ARG A 24 4.69 -7.70 9.80
C ARG A 24 4.68 -8.00 11.30
N CYS A 25 5.82 -8.40 11.85
CA CYS A 25 5.90 -8.85 13.24
C CYS A 25 5.78 -7.71 14.25
N LEU A 26 6.36 -6.53 13.94
CA LEU A 26 6.40 -5.42 14.89
C LEU A 26 5.29 -4.40 14.67
N HIS A 27 4.88 -4.18 13.42
CA HIS A 27 3.98 -3.10 13.08
C HIS A 27 2.63 -3.58 12.56
N GLY A 28 2.58 -4.73 11.91
CA GLY A 28 1.37 -5.22 11.26
C GLY A 28 0.91 -4.35 10.09
N CYS A 29 -0.27 -4.67 9.54
CA CYS A 29 -0.86 -3.97 8.41
C CYS A 29 -1.57 -2.71 8.89
N ARG A 30 -1.02 -1.52 8.60
CA ARG A 30 -1.57 -0.24 9.10
C ARG A 30 -1.00 1.01 8.42
N VAL A 31 -1.62 2.14 8.68
CA VAL A 31 -1.02 3.46 8.42
C VAL A 31 0.05 3.72 9.49
N ALA A 32 1.28 3.95 9.07
CA ALA A 32 2.41 4.23 9.95
C ALA A 32 2.48 5.73 10.31
N CYS A 33 2.30 6.61 9.31
CA CYS A 33 2.28 8.06 9.52
C CYS A 33 1.58 8.78 8.35
N GLY A 34 1.11 9.99 8.56
CA GLY A 34 0.44 10.81 7.53
C GLY A 34 -0.84 10.18 7.01
N LEU A 35 -1.06 10.22 5.71
CA LEU A 35 -2.22 9.68 4.99
C LEU A 35 -3.58 10.18 5.53
N GLY A 36 -3.60 11.41 6.06
CA GLY A 36 -4.84 12.07 6.44
C GLY A 36 -5.76 12.24 5.24
N VAL A 37 -7.05 11.98 5.42
CA VAL A 37 -8.02 12.07 4.34
C VAL A 37 -9.00 13.20 4.61
N THR A 38 -9.09 14.14 3.67
CA THR A 38 -10.00 15.30 3.76
C THR A 38 -10.96 15.30 2.57
N LEU A 39 -12.25 15.46 2.87
CA LEU A 39 -13.30 15.62 1.85
C LEU A 39 -13.59 17.10 1.62
N ARG A 40 -13.41 17.59 0.39
CA ARG A 40 -13.75 18.96 -0.01
C ARG A 40 -14.60 18.94 -1.28
N ARG A 41 -15.87 19.29 -1.16
CA ARG A 41 -16.84 19.29 -2.27
C ARG A 41 -16.92 17.91 -2.96
N LYS A 42 -16.42 17.81 -4.21
CA LYS A 42 -16.42 16.58 -5.04
C LYS A 42 -15.07 15.85 -5.06
N TYR A 43 -14.13 16.28 -4.23
CA TYR A 43 -12.77 15.75 -4.23
C TYR A 43 -12.37 15.27 -2.84
N VAL A 44 -11.57 14.24 -2.85
CA VAL A 44 -10.87 13.75 -1.67
C VAL A 44 -9.40 14.10 -1.82
N TYR A 45 -8.81 14.59 -0.74
CA TYR A 45 -7.38 14.88 -0.63
C TYR A 45 -6.78 13.91 0.36
N ILE A 46 -5.67 13.32 -0.02
CA ILE A 46 -4.88 12.39 0.79
C ILE A 46 -3.55 13.07 1.07
N ASP A 47 -3.21 13.26 2.33
CA ASP A 47 -1.95 13.87 2.74
C ASP A 47 -0.77 12.91 2.51
N PRO A 48 0.46 13.42 2.40
CA PRO A 48 1.67 12.60 2.36
C PRO A 48 1.75 11.69 3.58
N GLY A 49 2.36 10.51 3.39
CA GLY A 49 2.55 9.59 4.49
C GLY A 49 3.00 8.20 4.05
N MET A 50 2.97 7.27 5.01
CA MET A 50 3.41 5.90 4.82
C MET A 50 2.45 4.92 5.46
N ALA A 51 2.27 3.79 4.80
CA ALA A 51 1.53 2.64 5.31
C ALA A 51 2.32 1.34 5.11
N LEU A 52 1.92 0.31 5.84
CA LEU A 52 2.42 -1.06 5.71
C LEU A 52 1.27 -1.96 5.31
N ASP A 53 1.44 -2.76 4.27
CA ASP A 53 0.46 -3.76 3.89
C ASP A 53 0.61 -5.06 4.69
N CYS A 54 -0.29 -6.03 4.48
CA CYS A 54 -0.26 -7.31 5.20
C CYS A 54 0.92 -8.21 4.79
N HIS A 55 1.58 -7.93 3.68
CA HIS A 55 2.82 -8.60 3.28
C HIS A 55 4.06 -7.98 3.94
N GLY A 56 3.93 -6.78 4.49
CA GLY A 56 5.01 -6.00 5.10
C GLY A 56 5.69 -5.05 4.12
N ASN A 57 5.09 -4.80 2.95
CA ASN A 57 5.57 -3.80 2.02
C ASN A 57 5.33 -2.40 2.57
N GLU A 58 6.28 -1.52 2.34
CA GLU A 58 6.19 -0.09 2.65
C GLU A 58 5.55 0.65 1.49
N ILE A 59 4.45 1.36 1.78
CA ILE A 59 3.71 2.15 0.77
C ILE A 59 3.90 3.62 1.10
N VAL A 60 4.70 4.32 0.31
CA VAL A 60 5.00 5.73 0.51
C VAL A 60 4.20 6.58 -0.47
N VAL A 61 3.44 7.54 0.07
CA VAL A 61 2.76 8.59 -0.69
C VAL A 61 3.53 9.88 -0.43
N PRO A 62 4.36 10.35 -1.38
CA PRO A 62 5.33 11.42 -1.12
C PRO A 62 4.70 12.81 -1.09
N GLU A 63 3.57 13.00 -1.74
CA GLU A 63 2.90 14.29 -1.88
C GLU A 63 1.38 14.16 -1.75
N THR A 64 0.69 15.31 -1.58
CA THR A 64 -0.77 15.33 -1.48
C THR A 64 -1.41 14.89 -2.80
N VAL A 65 -2.26 13.86 -2.73
CA VAL A 65 -2.99 13.35 -3.88
C VAL A 65 -4.44 13.82 -3.84
N LYS A 66 -4.93 14.32 -4.98
CA LYS A 66 -6.32 14.72 -5.20
C LYS A 66 -7.04 13.68 -6.06
N MET A 67 -8.15 13.17 -5.57
CA MET A 67 -8.99 12.21 -6.28
C MET A 67 -10.43 12.69 -6.40
N SER A 68 -11.10 12.35 -7.52
CA SER A 68 -12.54 12.55 -7.66
C SER A 68 -13.31 11.46 -6.92
N LEU A 69 -14.46 11.81 -6.39
CA LEU A 69 -15.37 10.84 -5.78
C LEU A 69 -16.00 9.92 -6.82
N PRO A 70 -16.17 8.63 -6.52
CA PRO A 70 -16.82 7.69 -7.42
C PRO A 70 -18.34 7.93 -7.44
N GLN A 71 -18.97 7.64 -8.58
CA GLN A 71 -20.44 7.63 -8.68
C GLN A 71 -20.99 6.35 -8.02
N ARG A 72 -21.17 6.36 -6.70
CA ARG A 72 -21.67 5.23 -5.91
C ARG A 72 -22.91 5.64 -5.12
N LYS A 73 -23.78 4.66 -4.83
CA LYS A 73 -25.11 4.95 -4.23
C LYS A 73 -25.22 4.68 -2.73
N ARG A 74 -24.21 4.09 -2.06
CA ARG A 74 -24.31 3.72 -0.64
C ARG A 74 -23.04 4.09 0.13
N ARG A 75 -22.27 3.10 0.50
CA ARG A 75 -20.98 3.24 1.19
C ARG A 75 -19.84 2.80 0.27
N PHE A 76 -18.69 3.38 0.46
CA PHE A 76 -17.46 3.00 -0.25
C PHE A 76 -16.25 3.37 0.58
N PHE A 77 -15.14 2.76 0.23
CA PHE A 77 -13.87 2.91 0.92
C PHE A 77 -12.82 3.43 -0.05
N LEU A 78 -12.00 4.35 0.43
CA LEU A 78 -10.75 4.74 -0.23
C LEU A 78 -9.70 3.71 0.14
N THR A 79 -9.02 3.16 -0.84
CA THR A 79 -8.03 2.12 -0.66
C THR A 79 -6.67 2.54 -1.20
N LEU A 80 -5.61 2.06 -0.56
CA LEU A 80 -4.22 2.22 -0.94
C LEU A 80 -3.60 0.84 -1.11
N SER A 81 -2.92 0.61 -2.23
CA SER A 81 -2.26 -0.66 -2.54
C SER A 81 -0.81 -0.46 -2.91
N TYR A 82 0.05 -1.37 -2.48
CA TYR A 82 1.40 -1.51 -2.99
C TYR A 82 1.37 -2.07 -4.41
N VAL A 83 2.22 -1.57 -5.27
CA VAL A 83 2.45 -2.09 -6.62
C VAL A 83 3.93 -1.97 -6.96
N GLU A 84 4.41 -2.87 -7.81
CA GLU A 84 5.73 -2.79 -8.42
C GLU A 84 5.57 -2.43 -9.89
N VAL A 85 6.39 -1.51 -10.35
CA VAL A 85 6.42 -1.06 -11.74
C VAL A 85 7.78 -1.38 -12.32
N GLU A 86 7.78 -2.15 -13.39
CA GLU A 86 9.00 -2.42 -14.15
C GLU A 86 9.41 -1.15 -14.92
N THR A 87 10.63 -0.70 -14.70
CA THR A 87 11.17 0.53 -15.29
C THR A 87 12.54 0.27 -15.90
N GLY A 88 12.99 1.20 -16.78
CA GLY A 88 14.31 1.13 -17.38
C GLY A 88 14.41 0.04 -18.44
N ARG A 89 13.82 0.28 -19.62
CA ARG A 89 14.02 -0.60 -20.77
C ARG A 89 15.45 -0.53 -21.23
N VAL A 90 16.12 -1.67 -21.28
CA VAL A 90 17.47 -1.83 -21.83
C VAL A 90 17.45 -2.88 -22.94
N PRO A 91 18.24 -2.69 -24.03
CA PRO A 91 18.39 -3.72 -25.03
C PRO A 91 18.95 -4.99 -24.40
N SER A 92 18.31 -6.14 -24.64
CA SER A 92 18.86 -7.42 -24.19
C SER A 92 20.19 -7.70 -24.88
N PRO A 93 21.24 -8.06 -24.13
CA PRO A 93 22.54 -8.43 -24.73
C PRO A 93 22.50 -9.78 -25.46
N PHE A 94 21.40 -10.54 -25.33
CA PHE A 94 21.23 -11.84 -25.94
C PHE A 94 20.24 -11.76 -27.11
N THR A 95 20.69 -11.32 -28.25
CA THR A 95 19.93 -11.32 -29.51
C THR A 95 20.40 -12.47 -30.38
N GLU A 96 19.64 -13.56 -30.41
CA GLU A 96 19.61 -14.47 -31.55
C GLU A 96 18.46 -14.02 -32.47
N GLY A 97 18.81 -13.39 -33.58
CA GLY A 97 17.84 -12.95 -34.61
C GLY A 97 17.43 -11.47 -34.49
N ASP A 98 16.86 -10.96 -35.57
CA ASP A 98 16.54 -9.55 -35.89
C ASP A 98 15.40 -8.92 -35.03
N HIS A 99 15.17 -9.45 -33.82
CA HIS A 99 14.18 -8.93 -32.87
C HIS A 99 14.90 -8.36 -31.65
N HIS A 100 15.04 -7.03 -31.59
CA HIS A 100 15.45 -6.31 -30.38
C HIS A 100 14.48 -6.60 -29.24
N ARG A 101 14.81 -7.54 -28.39
CA ARG A 101 14.07 -7.82 -27.17
C ARG A 101 14.53 -6.80 -26.12
N GLU A 102 13.62 -5.92 -25.71
CA GLU A 102 13.86 -5.03 -24.59
C GLU A 102 13.56 -5.78 -23.29
N GLU A 103 14.46 -5.69 -22.32
CA GLU A 103 14.28 -6.23 -20.97
C GLU A 103 14.20 -5.10 -19.97
N PHE A 104 13.36 -5.26 -18.96
CA PHE A 104 13.29 -4.29 -17.88
C PHE A 104 14.44 -4.51 -16.90
N SER A 105 15.19 -3.44 -16.62
CA SER A 105 16.38 -3.52 -15.77
C SER A 105 16.13 -3.15 -14.31
N ARG A 106 14.98 -2.56 -13.99
CA ARG A 106 14.67 -2.07 -12.66
C ARG A 106 13.22 -2.30 -12.29
N ILE A 107 12.98 -2.67 -11.03
CA ILE A 107 11.68 -2.66 -10.39
C ILE A 107 11.63 -1.43 -9.49
N GLN A 108 10.57 -0.64 -9.62
CA GLN A 108 10.31 0.53 -8.79
C GLN A 108 9.07 0.28 -7.93
N GLU A 109 9.21 0.45 -6.63
CA GLU A 109 8.09 0.44 -5.71
C GLU A 109 7.18 1.64 -5.99
N ALA A 110 5.89 1.40 -6.06
CA ALA A 110 4.87 2.40 -6.34
C ALA A 110 3.60 2.11 -5.55
N TYR A 111 2.59 2.94 -5.71
CA TYR A 111 1.29 2.74 -5.07
C TYR A 111 0.15 3.04 -6.02
N THR A 112 -1.01 2.47 -5.72
CA THR A 112 -2.27 2.85 -6.36
C THR A 112 -3.31 3.21 -5.32
N LEU A 113 -4.07 4.27 -5.62
CA LEU A 113 -5.25 4.66 -4.86
C LEU A 113 -6.50 4.23 -5.63
N GLY A 114 -7.46 3.66 -4.93
CA GLY A 114 -8.66 3.12 -5.53
C GLY A 114 -9.90 3.26 -4.67
N TRP A 115 -11.02 2.76 -5.19
CA TRP A 115 -12.30 2.75 -4.51
C TRP A 115 -12.84 1.33 -4.40
N SER A 116 -13.22 0.91 -3.19
CA SER A 116 -13.86 -0.38 -2.93
C SER A 116 -15.28 -0.21 -2.38
N ALA A 117 -16.18 -1.12 -2.73
CA ALA A 117 -17.52 -1.18 -2.14
C ALA A 117 -17.54 -1.85 -0.76
N ARG A 118 -16.54 -2.68 -0.49
CA ARG A 118 -16.34 -3.39 0.78
C ARG A 118 -15.01 -2.96 1.39
N ASP A 119 -14.91 -3.04 2.71
CA ASP A 119 -13.64 -2.88 3.40
C ASP A 119 -12.74 -4.08 3.08
N PRO A 120 -11.59 -3.90 2.38
CA PRO A 120 -10.69 -5.00 2.07
C PRO A 120 -10.18 -5.75 3.29
N LEU A 121 -10.11 -5.06 4.42
CA LEU A 121 -9.57 -5.61 5.67
C LEU A 121 -10.66 -6.21 6.57
N SER A 122 -11.95 -6.16 6.18
CA SER A 122 -13.05 -6.68 6.99
C SER A 122 -13.01 -8.19 7.24
N ALA A 123 -12.28 -8.93 6.42
CA ALA A 123 -12.09 -10.38 6.54
C ALA A 123 -10.80 -10.75 7.29
N HIS A 124 -9.99 -9.77 7.67
CA HIS A 124 -8.76 -10.02 8.41
C HIS A 124 -9.04 -10.17 9.89
N ASP A 125 -8.64 -11.29 10.42
CA ASP A 125 -8.61 -11.52 11.86
C ASP A 125 -7.38 -10.82 12.44
N TRP A 126 -7.61 -9.68 13.11
CA TRP A 126 -6.57 -8.82 13.69
C TRP A 126 -5.98 -9.36 14.99
N HIS A 127 -6.19 -10.64 15.32
CA HIS A 127 -5.62 -11.23 16.51
C HIS A 127 -4.09 -11.17 16.44
N LEU A 128 -3.55 -10.30 17.26
CA LEU A 128 -2.12 -10.20 17.60
C LEU A 128 -1.59 -11.60 17.93
N GLY A 129 -0.68 -12.09 17.12
CA GLY A 129 -0.06 -13.42 17.30
C GLY A 129 -0.16 -14.34 16.10
N ALA A 130 -0.99 -14.05 15.13
CA ALA A 130 -0.99 -14.81 13.89
C ALA A 130 0.19 -14.40 13.00
N TRP A 131 1.32 -14.96 13.24
CA TRP A 131 2.55 -14.94 12.42
C TRP A 131 2.30 -15.12 10.93
N ALA A 132 1.18 -15.74 10.61
CA ALA A 132 0.81 -16.21 9.30
C ALA A 132 -0.46 -15.51 8.77
N ALA A 133 -0.92 -14.48 9.43
CA ALA A 133 -2.33 -14.10 9.24
C ALA A 133 -2.71 -13.79 7.79
N CYS A 134 -1.80 -13.33 6.95
CA CYS A 134 -2.15 -13.14 5.56
C CYS A 134 -0.98 -13.42 4.61
N GLY A 135 0.18 -12.81 4.84
CA GLY A 135 1.36 -12.95 3.97
C GLY A 135 1.13 -12.51 2.52
N GLN A 136 0.00 -11.86 2.24
CA GLN A 136 -0.36 -11.39 0.91
C GLN A 136 -0.53 -9.88 0.92
N SER A 137 -0.19 -9.23 -0.19
CA SER A 137 -0.45 -7.82 -0.37
C SER A 137 -1.94 -7.58 -0.56
N HIS A 138 -2.54 -6.82 0.36
CA HIS A 138 -3.94 -6.42 0.30
C HIS A 138 -4.06 -4.90 0.31
N PRO A 139 -5.08 -4.36 -0.38
CA PRO A 139 -5.40 -2.95 -0.26
C PRO A 139 -5.70 -2.56 1.19
N LEU A 140 -5.14 -1.45 1.64
CA LEU A 140 -5.49 -0.84 2.92
C LEU A 140 -6.68 0.11 2.76
N SER A 141 -7.59 0.11 3.72
CA SER A 141 -8.67 1.09 3.78
C SER A 141 -8.21 2.34 4.51
N LEU A 142 -8.04 3.45 3.79
CA LEU A 142 -7.67 4.74 4.37
C LEU A 142 -8.85 5.49 4.95
N ALA A 143 -10.02 5.42 4.29
CA ALA A 143 -11.20 6.14 4.69
C ALA A 143 -12.48 5.43 4.25
N LYS A 144 -13.54 5.62 5.05
CA LYS A 144 -14.90 5.14 4.78
C LYS A 144 -15.82 6.30 4.50
N PHE A 145 -16.56 6.21 3.41
CA PHE A 145 -17.55 7.19 3.02
C PHE A 145 -18.94 6.58 3.03
N THR A 146 -19.92 7.35 3.45
CA THR A 146 -21.34 6.98 3.42
C THR A 146 -22.15 8.06 2.72
N ILE A 147 -23.19 7.64 1.99
CA ILE A 147 -24.12 8.56 1.36
C ILE A 147 -25.40 8.57 2.18
N GLN A 148 -25.75 9.72 2.76
CA GLN A 148 -26.97 9.96 3.51
C GLN A 148 -27.72 11.15 2.91
N ARG A 149 -28.98 10.93 2.51
CA ARG A 149 -29.82 11.98 1.91
C ARG A 149 -29.13 12.73 0.74
N GLY A 150 -28.41 11.99 -0.11
CA GLY A 150 -27.67 12.56 -1.25
C GLY A 150 -26.36 13.26 -0.89
N GLN A 151 -26.02 13.36 0.39
CA GLN A 151 -24.74 13.95 0.83
C GLN A 151 -23.73 12.87 1.17
N ILE A 152 -22.48 13.08 0.74
CA ILE A 152 -21.36 12.20 1.06
C ILE A 152 -20.73 12.67 2.37
N LYS A 153 -20.62 11.74 3.32
CA LYS A 153 -19.99 11.97 4.62
C LYS A 153 -18.78 11.05 4.79
N LEU A 154 -17.70 11.62 5.26
CA LEU A 154 -16.50 10.90 5.70
C LEU A 154 -16.71 10.41 7.13
N SER A 155 -16.45 9.13 7.39
CA SER A 155 -16.58 8.53 8.72
C SER A 155 -15.37 8.87 9.60
N ARG A 156 -15.53 9.75 10.57
CA ARG A 156 -14.48 10.13 11.53
C ARG A 156 -14.03 8.93 12.39
N SER A 157 -14.97 8.14 12.89
CA SER A 157 -14.65 6.96 13.71
C SER A 157 -13.82 5.90 12.98
N PHE A 158 -13.91 5.84 11.65
CA PHE A 158 -13.05 4.97 10.84
C PHE A 158 -11.64 5.53 10.75
N GLN A 159 -11.48 6.84 10.53
CA GLN A 159 -10.18 7.50 10.51
C GLN A 159 -9.47 7.44 11.85
N GLU A 160 -10.21 7.61 12.95
CA GLU A 160 -9.67 7.46 14.32
C GLU A 160 -9.10 6.05 14.53
N ARG A 161 -9.76 4.99 14.07
CA ARG A 161 -9.24 3.62 14.15
C ARG A 161 -7.99 3.41 13.31
N VAL A 162 -7.95 3.96 12.11
CA VAL A 162 -6.75 3.91 11.24
C VAL A 162 -5.58 4.66 11.88
N ASN A 163 -5.87 5.75 12.61
CA ASN A 163 -4.86 6.56 13.31
C ASN A 163 -4.53 6.04 14.72
N ALA A 164 -5.49 5.46 15.46
CA ALA A 164 -5.30 4.96 16.83
C ALA A 164 -4.33 3.78 16.94
N SER A 165 -4.02 3.12 15.83
CA SER A 165 -2.89 2.21 15.75
C SER A 165 -1.54 2.89 16.04
N ARG A 166 -1.51 4.25 16.12
CA ARG A 166 -0.32 5.05 16.43
C ARG A 166 -0.01 5.13 17.93
N ASP A 167 -1.04 5.13 18.78
CA ASP A 167 -0.87 5.56 20.18
C ASP A 167 -0.51 4.44 21.15
N THR A 168 -0.53 3.18 20.71
CA THR A 168 -0.22 2.03 21.58
C THR A 168 1.27 1.77 21.81
N LEU A 169 2.16 2.53 21.18
CA LEU A 169 3.61 2.40 21.33
C LEU A 169 4.26 3.57 22.12
N GLY A 170 3.48 4.52 22.62
CA GLY A 170 3.97 5.74 23.29
C GLY A 170 3.81 5.80 24.79
N SER A 171 3.37 4.72 25.45
CA SER A 171 3.19 4.70 26.91
C SER A 171 3.67 3.38 27.49
N GLY A 172 4.96 3.28 27.67
CA GLY A 172 5.65 2.23 28.41
C GLY A 172 7.01 2.72 28.82
#